data_a7683e5533815e343667190eccf5a6cb
#
_entry.id   a7683e5533815e343667190eccf5a6cb
#
_cell.length_a   1.000
_cell.length_b   1.000
_cell.length_c   1.000
_cell.angle_alpha   90.00
_cell.angle_beta   90.00
_cell.angle_gamma   90.00
#
_symmetry.space_group_name_H-M   'P 1'
#
loop_
_entity.id
_entity.type
_entity.pdbx_description
1 polymer ?
#
loop_
_entity_poly.entity_id
_entity_poly.type
_entity_poly.pdbx_seq_one_letter_code
_entity_poly.pdbx_strand_id
1 'polypeptide(L)'
;MTRMPGVAIAVLIWASVPIAAIAQPVISPPVPLTGAAVEKPVVSQSENGLSVRVVPLAKGLSHPSGMVFLPGGETILVVERPGRVRMVKDGVLDPNPVAGVPAVHNLSLGGIHDIVLHPDFVNNRLLYLSYSKEGPKGTTLAIARGRFDESRLTAIEDILVAEAWGSPLGTYGGRMIFGPDGLLYVAVGDRDGNTRDDNSPDRKEAQSLAHHTGKVLRLRDDGSIPSDNPFVDDPEAKGEIFTYGHRNPYGLAFHPETGELWASEFGAAGGDELNLLIPGHNYGWPLVSLGRNYTGTLVSDQPWWRPGMDMPVFHWNPVINPSNMIFYTGEKFEGLTNRLIVAGAGTKRIVVLAFVVNGMVRQVDSMLRELNVRFRDIRQGPDELLYVLTEGRSRGNQDTDGMLLRIEPAAPPGNSSAAR
;
A
#
# COMPACT_ATOMS: atom_id res chain seq x y z
N MET A 1 -6.12 -82.83 -3.89
CA MET A 1 -7.24 -82.24 -3.11
C MET A 1 -6.62 -81.48 -1.96
N THR A 2 -6.36 -80.21 -2.19
CA THR A 2 -5.81 -79.29 -1.17
C THR A 2 -6.73 -78.07 -1.06
N ARG A 3 -7.34 -77.90 0.07
CA ARG A 3 -8.27 -76.81 0.39
C ARG A 3 -7.49 -75.52 0.66
N MET A 4 -7.85 -74.43 -0.02
CA MET A 4 -7.42 -73.06 0.27
C MET A 4 -8.20 -72.51 1.47
N PRO A 5 -7.58 -71.71 2.36
CA PRO A 5 -8.24 -71.02 3.46
C PRO A 5 -8.92 -69.73 2.95
N GLY A 6 -10.14 -69.55 3.50
CA GLY A 6 -10.96 -68.36 3.18
C GLY A 6 -10.40 -67.06 3.77
N VAL A 7 -10.49 -65.99 2.98
CA VAL A 7 -10.16 -64.61 3.38
C VAL A 7 -11.42 -64.01 4.00
N ALA A 8 -11.34 -63.64 5.27
CA ALA A 8 -12.40 -62.89 5.96
C ALA A 8 -12.28 -61.41 5.60
N ILE A 9 -13.29 -60.84 4.96
CA ILE A 9 -13.40 -59.39 4.67
C ILE A 9 -13.99 -58.73 5.91
N ALA A 10 -13.17 -57.95 6.60
CA ALA A 10 -13.62 -57.06 7.67
C ALA A 10 -14.33 -55.85 7.08
N VAL A 11 -15.62 -55.72 7.30
CA VAL A 11 -16.41 -54.51 6.96
C VAL A 11 -16.16 -53.47 8.04
N LEU A 12 -15.43 -52.39 7.72
CA LEU A 12 -15.27 -51.22 8.57
C LEU A 12 -16.55 -50.39 8.49
N ILE A 13 -17.33 -50.37 9.54
CA ILE A 13 -18.46 -49.49 9.74
C ILE A 13 -17.91 -48.11 10.13
N TRP A 14 -17.99 -47.14 9.23
CA TRP A 14 -17.72 -45.73 9.51
C TRP A 14 -18.84 -45.17 10.38
N ALA A 15 -18.54 -44.87 11.64
CA ALA A 15 -19.44 -44.10 12.49
C ALA A 15 -19.47 -42.65 12.00
N SER A 16 -20.62 -42.19 11.54
CA SER A 16 -20.87 -40.80 11.19
C SER A 16 -20.82 -39.94 12.45
N VAL A 17 -19.74 -39.17 12.63
CA VAL A 17 -19.68 -38.10 13.63
C VAL A 17 -20.57 -36.95 13.12
N PRO A 18 -21.55 -36.46 13.91
CA PRO A 18 -22.30 -35.30 13.48
C PRO A 18 -21.40 -34.08 13.36
N ILE A 19 -21.33 -33.49 12.17
CA ILE A 19 -20.69 -32.20 11.96
C ILE A 19 -21.54 -31.18 12.72
N ALA A 20 -21.01 -30.67 13.84
CA ALA A 20 -21.59 -29.54 14.54
C ALA A 20 -21.71 -28.39 13.54
N ALA A 21 -22.93 -27.91 13.34
CA ALA A 21 -23.19 -26.75 12.51
C ALA A 21 -22.38 -25.56 13.06
N ILE A 22 -21.34 -25.16 12.34
CA ILE A 22 -20.63 -23.90 12.61
C ILE A 22 -21.67 -22.80 12.35
N ALA A 23 -22.08 -22.12 13.42
CA ALA A 23 -22.97 -20.97 13.34
C ALA A 23 -22.35 -19.95 12.36
N GLN A 24 -23.07 -19.65 11.29
CA GLN A 24 -22.65 -18.61 10.36
C GLN A 24 -22.59 -17.27 11.13
N PRO A 25 -21.56 -16.45 10.92
CA PRO A 25 -21.51 -15.15 11.54
C PRO A 25 -22.75 -14.36 11.13
N VAL A 26 -23.45 -13.79 12.12
CA VAL A 26 -24.58 -12.91 11.90
C VAL A 26 -24.07 -11.71 11.10
N ILE A 27 -24.38 -11.68 9.82
CA ILE A 27 -24.09 -10.51 8.96
C ILE A 27 -25.06 -9.43 9.43
N SER A 28 -24.55 -8.44 10.14
CA SER A 28 -25.32 -7.23 10.46
C SER A 28 -25.85 -6.62 9.16
N PRO A 29 -27.11 -6.14 9.14
CA PRO A 29 -27.68 -5.57 7.92
C PRO A 29 -26.82 -4.43 7.40
N PRO A 30 -26.70 -4.26 6.08
CA PRO A 30 -25.87 -3.21 5.50
C PRO A 30 -26.39 -1.85 5.98
N VAL A 31 -25.49 -1.09 6.63
CA VAL A 31 -25.74 0.33 6.95
C VAL A 31 -26.01 1.05 5.63
N PRO A 32 -27.04 1.91 5.55
CA PRO A 32 -27.37 2.63 4.32
C PRO A 32 -26.15 3.39 3.80
N LEU A 33 -25.81 3.16 2.52
CA LEU A 33 -24.66 3.73 1.84
C LEU A 33 -24.86 5.24 1.54
N THR A 34 -24.95 6.04 2.54
CA THR A 34 -24.80 7.50 2.41
C THR A 34 -23.37 7.84 2.81
N GLY A 35 -22.42 7.68 1.88
CA GLY A 35 -21.05 8.16 2.07
C GLY A 35 -21.07 9.68 2.09
N ALA A 36 -21.51 10.23 3.21
CA ALA A 36 -21.31 11.65 3.50
C ALA A 36 -19.82 11.87 3.83
N ALA A 37 -19.26 12.96 3.31
CA ALA A 37 -17.97 13.46 3.79
C ALA A 37 -18.04 13.55 5.32
N VAL A 38 -16.95 13.22 6.02
CA VAL A 38 -16.87 13.39 7.47
C VAL A 38 -16.92 14.88 7.76
N GLU A 39 -18.12 15.40 8.03
CA GLU A 39 -18.36 16.84 8.21
C GLU A 39 -17.91 17.33 9.58
N LYS A 40 -18.03 16.46 10.58
CA LYS A 40 -17.73 16.76 12.01
C LYS A 40 -17.00 15.55 12.60
N PRO A 41 -16.29 15.74 13.72
CA PRO A 41 -15.70 14.60 14.42
C PRO A 41 -16.74 13.53 14.74
N VAL A 42 -16.41 12.28 14.46
CA VAL A 42 -17.25 11.10 14.73
C VAL A 42 -16.48 10.11 15.60
N VAL A 43 -17.17 9.39 16.47
CA VAL A 43 -16.61 8.27 17.22
C VAL A 43 -16.99 6.98 16.50
N SER A 44 -16.01 6.12 16.32
CA SER A 44 -16.12 4.83 15.68
C SER A 44 -15.55 3.75 16.59
N GLN A 45 -15.99 2.52 16.41
CA GLN A 45 -15.38 1.35 17.04
C GLN A 45 -14.83 0.41 15.98
N SER A 46 -13.65 -0.14 16.24
CA SER A 46 -13.12 -1.24 15.46
C SER A 46 -13.91 -2.54 15.69
N GLU A 47 -13.69 -3.55 14.85
CA GLU A 47 -14.33 -4.85 15.01
C GLU A 47 -14.03 -5.51 16.38
N ASN A 48 -12.85 -5.21 16.97
CA ASN A 48 -12.44 -5.72 18.29
C ASN A 48 -12.63 -4.73 19.44
N GLY A 49 -13.39 -3.64 19.21
CA GLY A 49 -13.83 -2.73 20.25
C GLY A 49 -12.90 -1.56 20.59
N LEU A 50 -11.80 -1.37 19.81
CA LEU A 50 -10.99 -0.16 19.94
C LEU A 50 -11.83 1.07 19.56
N SER A 51 -12.02 1.98 20.49
CA SER A 51 -12.77 3.22 20.24
C SER A 51 -11.82 4.30 19.72
N VAL A 52 -12.18 4.90 18.61
CA VAL A 52 -11.42 5.98 17.96
C VAL A 52 -12.32 7.15 17.61
N ARG A 53 -11.76 8.35 17.65
CA ARG A 53 -12.39 9.57 17.18
C ARG A 53 -11.74 10.00 15.87
N VAL A 54 -12.54 10.16 14.84
CA VAL A 54 -12.10 10.62 13.53
C VAL A 54 -12.39 12.10 13.38
N VAL A 55 -11.35 12.88 13.16
CA VAL A 55 -11.41 14.35 13.07
C VAL A 55 -11.03 14.79 11.67
N PRO A 56 -11.93 15.44 10.89
CA PRO A 56 -11.56 16.00 9.60
C PRO A 56 -10.69 17.25 9.81
N LEU A 57 -9.49 17.24 9.22
CA LEU A 57 -8.54 18.36 9.25
C LEU A 57 -8.64 19.22 7.99
N ALA A 58 -8.68 18.58 6.81
CA ALA A 58 -8.80 19.29 5.54
C ALA A 58 -9.72 18.54 4.59
N LYS A 59 -10.45 19.28 3.78
CA LYS A 59 -11.37 18.79 2.74
C LYS A 59 -11.04 19.45 1.42
N GLY A 60 -11.63 18.96 0.34
CA GLY A 60 -11.43 19.54 -0.99
C GLY A 60 -10.12 19.12 -1.66
N LEU A 61 -9.52 18.03 -1.21
CA LEU A 61 -8.36 17.44 -1.84
C LEU A 61 -8.78 16.65 -3.09
N SER A 62 -8.01 16.78 -4.17
CA SER A 62 -8.28 16.05 -5.41
C SER A 62 -7.38 14.83 -5.53
N HIS A 63 -7.97 13.65 -5.40
CA HIS A 63 -7.25 12.37 -5.47
C HIS A 63 -5.93 12.36 -4.69
N PRO A 64 -5.94 12.65 -3.37
CA PRO A 64 -4.71 12.67 -2.59
C PRO A 64 -4.09 11.27 -2.54
N SER A 65 -2.78 11.17 -2.69
CA SER A 65 -2.06 9.91 -2.85
C SER A 65 -0.96 9.67 -1.82
N GLY A 66 -0.43 10.72 -1.21
CA GLY A 66 0.62 10.63 -0.20
C GLY A 66 0.70 11.90 0.62
N MET A 67 1.26 11.79 1.82
CA MET A 67 1.48 12.92 2.72
C MET A 67 2.77 12.76 3.51
N VAL A 68 3.30 13.90 3.98
CA VAL A 68 4.45 13.94 4.88
C VAL A 68 4.33 15.11 5.86
N PHE A 69 4.77 14.90 7.10
CA PHE A 69 4.85 15.95 8.10
C PHE A 69 6.17 16.72 7.94
N LEU A 70 6.09 18.04 7.91
CA LEU A 70 7.28 18.87 8.07
C LEU A 70 7.77 18.83 9.53
N PRO A 71 9.07 19.08 9.79
CA PRO A 71 9.58 19.20 11.15
C PRO A 71 8.79 20.22 11.96
N GLY A 72 8.46 19.86 13.21
CA GLY A 72 7.53 20.61 14.06
C GLY A 72 6.10 20.03 14.08
N GLY A 73 5.71 19.28 13.03
CA GLY A 73 4.45 18.53 13.01
C GLY A 73 3.19 19.33 12.69
N GLU A 74 3.26 20.66 12.71
CA GLU A 74 2.11 21.55 12.47
C GLU A 74 1.71 21.64 11.00
N THR A 75 2.66 21.35 10.11
CA THR A 75 2.46 21.45 8.66
C THR A 75 2.57 20.06 8.01
N ILE A 76 1.57 19.73 7.22
CA ILE A 76 1.50 18.51 6.44
C ILE A 76 1.50 18.88 4.95
N LEU A 77 2.42 18.31 4.18
CA LEU A 77 2.37 18.37 2.73
C LEU A 77 1.57 17.17 2.22
N VAL A 78 0.63 17.42 1.33
CA VAL A 78 -0.23 16.41 0.71
C VAL A 78 -0.05 16.47 -0.79
N VAL A 79 0.27 15.36 -1.43
CA VAL A 79 0.33 15.28 -2.88
C VAL A 79 -1.02 14.86 -3.45
N GLU A 80 -1.42 15.54 -4.50
CA GLU A 80 -2.62 15.26 -5.28
C GLU A 80 -2.21 14.72 -6.65
N ARG A 81 -2.81 13.61 -7.07
CA ARG A 81 -2.51 12.98 -8.36
C ARG A 81 -2.55 13.91 -9.57
N PRO A 82 -3.46 14.90 -9.66
CA PRO A 82 -3.44 15.88 -10.76
C PRO A 82 -2.16 16.71 -10.90
N GLY A 83 -1.16 16.56 -10.03
CA GLY A 83 0.12 17.24 -10.17
C GLY A 83 0.30 18.42 -9.22
N ARG A 84 -0.33 18.39 -8.05
CA ARG A 84 -0.22 19.45 -7.05
C ARG A 84 0.35 18.92 -5.75
N VAL A 85 1.14 19.75 -5.08
CA VAL A 85 1.49 19.57 -3.66
C VAL A 85 0.71 20.63 -2.88
N ARG A 86 -0.09 20.18 -1.91
CA ARG A 86 -0.91 21.05 -1.08
C ARG A 86 -0.29 21.12 0.34
N MET A 87 -0.50 22.22 0.99
CA MET A 87 -0.05 22.44 2.36
C MET A 87 -1.26 22.56 3.28
N VAL A 88 -1.25 21.77 4.36
CA VAL A 88 -2.21 21.86 5.46
C VAL A 88 -1.43 22.31 6.68
N LYS A 89 -1.70 23.50 7.19
CA LYS A 89 -1.07 24.07 8.36
C LYS A 89 -2.11 24.29 9.46
N ASP A 90 -1.84 23.79 10.66
CA ASP A 90 -2.76 23.88 11.80
C ASP A 90 -4.19 23.41 11.47
N GLY A 91 -4.31 22.36 10.62
CA GLY A 91 -5.60 21.85 10.16
C GLY A 91 -6.30 22.70 9.08
N VAL A 92 -5.64 23.72 8.54
CA VAL A 92 -6.19 24.59 7.49
C VAL A 92 -5.47 24.31 6.17
N LEU A 93 -6.24 23.99 5.13
CA LEU A 93 -5.73 23.79 3.77
C LEU A 93 -5.40 25.16 3.16
N ASP A 94 -4.13 25.35 2.77
CA ASP A 94 -3.72 26.52 1.99
C ASP A 94 -4.45 26.50 0.62
N PRO A 95 -5.13 27.57 0.21
CA PRO A 95 -5.77 27.64 -1.09
C PRO A 95 -4.75 27.52 -2.26
N ASN A 96 -3.51 27.96 -2.04
CA ASN A 96 -2.47 27.95 -3.07
C ASN A 96 -1.66 26.67 -2.99
N PRO A 97 -1.43 25.96 -4.11
CA PRO A 97 -0.52 24.82 -4.11
C PRO A 97 0.94 25.30 -4.00
N VAL A 98 1.79 24.40 -3.53
CA VAL A 98 3.25 24.59 -3.56
C VAL A 98 3.72 24.80 -5.01
N ALA A 99 4.48 25.86 -5.25
CA ALA A 99 5.00 26.18 -6.59
C ALA A 99 6.22 25.29 -6.95
N GLY A 100 6.53 25.17 -8.24
CA GLY A 100 7.75 24.48 -8.71
C GLY A 100 7.63 22.95 -8.77
N VAL A 101 6.44 22.39 -8.65
CA VAL A 101 6.21 20.95 -8.82
C VAL A 101 6.40 20.57 -10.30
N PRO A 102 7.04 19.40 -10.61
CA PRO A 102 7.22 18.97 -11.99
C PRO A 102 5.87 18.72 -12.69
N ALA A 103 5.85 18.91 -14.02
CA ALA A 103 4.71 18.53 -14.83
C ALA A 103 4.54 17.01 -14.82
N VAL A 104 3.30 16.55 -14.65
CA VAL A 104 3.01 15.12 -14.51
C VAL A 104 1.99 14.66 -15.57
N HIS A 105 2.12 13.41 -15.98
CA HIS A 105 1.08 12.74 -16.75
C HIS A 105 -0.02 12.26 -15.79
N ASN A 106 -1.23 12.80 -15.88
CA ASN A 106 -2.29 12.58 -14.88
C ASN A 106 -3.51 11.82 -15.41
N LEU A 107 -3.36 11.02 -16.44
CA LEU A 107 -4.44 10.17 -16.94
C LEU A 107 -4.52 8.84 -16.15
N SER A 108 -5.74 8.38 -15.92
CA SER A 108 -6.04 7.10 -15.26
C SER A 108 -5.38 6.97 -13.89
N LEU A 109 -4.37 6.12 -13.77
CA LEU A 109 -3.61 5.87 -12.54
C LEU A 109 -2.37 6.77 -12.41
N GLY A 110 -2.08 7.58 -13.42
CA GLY A 110 -0.96 8.52 -13.43
C GLY A 110 -1.13 9.70 -12.47
N GLY A 111 -0.07 10.47 -12.30
CA GLY A 111 -0.03 11.65 -11.45
C GLY A 111 1.17 11.67 -10.50
N ILE A 112 1.08 12.40 -9.38
CA ILE A 112 2.01 12.28 -8.27
C ILE A 112 1.54 11.10 -7.41
N HIS A 113 2.47 10.21 -7.05
CA HIS A 113 2.14 9.00 -6.31
C HIS A 113 2.50 9.11 -4.82
N ASP A 114 3.67 9.68 -4.50
CA ASP A 114 4.13 9.80 -3.13
C ASP A 114 5.05 11.00 -2.92
N ILE A 115 5.26 11.34 -1.65
CA ILE A 115 6.16 12.39 -1.18
C ILE A 115 6.89 11.92 0.07
N VAL A 116 8.22 12.09 0.10
CA VAL A 116 9.01 11.82 1.30
C VAL A 116 10.05 12.92 1.52
N LEU A 117 10.40 13.17 2.77
CA LEU A 117 11.49 14.06 3.14
C LEU A 117 12.80 13.28 3.23
N HIS A 118 13.91 13.93 2.90
CA HIS A 118 15.23 13.42 3.24
C HIS A 118 15.35 13.21 4.76
N PRO A 119 16.02 12.17 5.26
CA PRO A 119 16.23 11.98 6.71
C PRO A 119 16.85 13.19 7.42
N ASP A 120 17.71 13.91 6.74
CA ASP A 120 18.34 15.16 7.23
C ASP A 120 17.65 16.43 6.68
N PHE A 121 16.34 16.40 6.50
CA PHE A 121 15.57 17.51 5.93
C PHE A 121 15.74 18.82 6.68
N VAL A 122 15.94 18.78 7.99
CA VAL A 122 16.13 19.98 8.82
C VAL A 122 17.30 20.81 8.29
N ASN A 123 18.37 20.18 7.85
CA ASN A 123 19.57 20.84 7.37
C ASN A 123 19.58 21.06 5.85
N ASN A 124 19.15 20.06 5.05
CA ASN A 124 19.30 20.12 3.61
C ASN A 124 18.01 20.54 2.87
N ARG A 125 16.84 20.50 3.51
CA ARG A 125 15.55 20.88 2.96
C ARG A 125 15.14 20.06 1.72
N LEU A 126 15.73 18.88 1.52
CA LEU A 126 15.44 18.02 0.36
C LEU A 126 14.15 17.22 0.58
N LEU A 127 13.32 17.20 -0.45
CA LEU A 127 12.18 16.30 -0.54
C LEU A 127 12.14 15.60 -1.90
N TYR A 128 11.42 14.50 -1.95
CA TYR A 128 11.32 13.65 -3.12
C TYR A 128 9.86 13.46 -3.50
N LEU A 129 9.60 13.48 -4.81
CA LEU A 129 8.29 13.20 -5.39
C LEU A 129 8.43 12.04 -6.36
N SER A 130 7.60 11.02 -6.23
CA SER A 130 7.41 10.02 -7.26
C SER A 130 6.23 10.42 -8.15
N TYR A 131 6.40 10.35 -9.45
CA TYR A 131 5.38 10.83 -10.38
C TYR A 131 5.42 10.14 -11.74
N SER A 132 4.31 10.21 -12.46
CA SER A 132 4.22 9.69 -13.83
C SER A 132 4.79 10.69 -14.80
N LYS A 133 5.83 10.29 -15.51
CA LYS A 133 6.51 11.05 -16.55
C LYS A 133 6.16 10.53 -17.93
N GLU A 134 5.85 11.46 -18.85
CA GLU A 134 5.62 11.15 -20.27
C GLU A 134 6.93 11.16 -21.05
N GLY A 135 7.02 10.30 -22.06
CA GLY A 135 8.16 10.23 -22.96
C GLY A 135 7.84 9.52 -24.27
N PRO A 136 8.83 9.38 -25.17
CA PRO A 136 8.59 8.84 -26.52
C PRO A 136 8.06 7.39 -26.54
N LYS A 137 8.28 6.62 -25.46
CA LYS A 137 7.86 5.22 -25.34
C LYS A 137 6.57 5.05 -24.51
N GLY A 138 5.82 6.10 -24.25
CA GLY A 138 4.65 6.11 -23.37
C GLY A 138 4.94 6.81 -22.06
N THR A 139 4.51 6.23 -20.95
CA THR A 139 4.71 6.80 -19.62
C THR A 139 5.52 5.89 -18.73
N THR A 140 6.23 6.48 -17.76
CA THR A 140 6.98 5.73 -16.75
C THR A 140 6.91 6.40 -15.39
N LEU A 141 7.41 5.74 -14.35
CA LEU A 141 7.65 6.34 -13.04
C LEU A 141 8.94 7.14 -13.08
N ALA A 142 8.93 8.33 -12.52
CA ALA A 142 10.12 9.13 -12.26
C ALA A 142 10.15 9.57 -10.79
N ILE A 143 11.36 9.79 -10.29
CA ILE A 143 11.62 10.33 -8.96
C ILE A 143 12.33 11.66 -9.11
N ALA A 144 11.65 12.73 -8.70
CA ALA A 144 12.25 14.06 -8.63
C ALA A 144 12.71 14.36 -7.20
N ARG A 145 13.91 14.93 -7.06
CA ARG A 145 14.41 15.52 -5.85
C ARG A 145 14.39 17.04 -5.99
N GLY A 146 13.98 17.76 -4.96
CA GLY A 146 13.96 19.21 -4.94
C GLY A 146 14.18 19.78 -3.56
N ARG A 147 14.54 21.05 -3.50
CA ARG A 147 14.70 21.79 -2.26
C ARG A 147 13.40 22.51 -1.92
N PHE A 148 12.84 22.22 -0.75
CA PHE A 148 11.61 22.87 -0.29
C PHE A 148 11.95 24.14 0.49
N ASP A 149 11.38 25.26 0.06
CA ASP A 149 11.52 26.57 0.68
C ASP A 149 10.13 27.16 0.91
N GLU A 150 9.67 27.13 2.15
CA GLU A 150 8.37 27.59 2.64
C GLU A 150 7.15 27.09 1.84
N SER A 151 6.98 27.55 0.61
CA SER A 151 5.84 27.23 -0.27
C SER A 151 6.25 26.90 -1.71
N ARG A 152 7.53 26.65 -1.94
CA ARG A 152 8.07 26.42 -3.27
C ARG A 152 9.09 25.27 -3.27
N LEU A 153 9.10 24.54 -4.38
CA LEU A 153 10.20 23.64 -4.73
C LEU A 153 11.14 24.34 -5.70
N THR A 154 12.43 24.25 -5.40
CA THR A 154 13.52 24.80 -6.23
C THR A 154 14.54 23.72 -6.51
N ALA A 155 15.45 23.96 -7.46
CA ALA A 155 16.50 23.00 -7.85
C ALA A 155 15.96 21.58 -8.07
N ILE A 156 14.80 21.47 -8.73
CA ILE A 156 14.17 20.19 -9.03
C ILE A 156 14.94 19.49 -10.14
N GLU A 157 15.29 18.23 -9.89
CA GLU A 157 15.92 17.34 -10.84
C GLU A 157 15.35 15.93 -10.73
N ASP A 158 15.28 15.20 -11.83
CA ASP A 158 14.98 13.78 -11.80
C ASP A 158 16.24 13.00 -11.42
N ILE A 159 16.19 12.32 -10.29
CA ILE A 159 17.29 11.43 -9.85
C ILE A 159 17.10 9.99 -10.39
N LEU A 160 15.88 9.67 -10.82
CA LEU A 160 15.56 8.42 -11.50
C LEU A 160 14.45 8.66 -12.53
N VAL A 161 14.64 8.15 -13.73
CA VAL A 161 13.57 7.91 -14.69
C VAL A 161 13.55 6.41 -14.95
N ALA A 162 12.56 5.71 -14.42
CA ALA A 162 12.55 4.26 -14.47
C ALA A 162 12.42 3.76 -15.92
N GLU A 163 13.23 2.76 -16.28
CA GLU A 163 13.04 2.01 -17.53
C GLU A 163 11.87 1.02 -17.37
N ALA A 164 10.69 1.57 -17.14
CA ALA A 164 9.41 0.90 -17.00
C ALA A 164 8.37 1.59 -17.88
N TRP A 165 8.76 1.85 -19.13
CA TRP A 165 7.91 2.50 -20.10
C TRP A 165 6.75 1.60 -20.51
N GLY A 166 5.55 2.14 -20.54
CA GLY A 166 4.36 1.37 -20.87
C GLY A 166 3.14 2.25 -21.10
N SER A 167 1.98 1.61 -21.10
CA SER A 167 0.69 2.27 -21.29
C SER A 167 0.47 3.37 -20.23
N PRO A 168 -0.09 4.53 -20.62
CA PRO A 168 -0.52 5.55 -19.67
C PRO A 168 -1.61 5.07 -18.70
N LEU A 169 -2.28 3.95 -19.03
CA LEU A 169 -3.28 3.31 -18.16
C LEU A 169 -2.67 2.33 -17.15
N GLY A 170 -1.35 2.08 -17.21
CA GLY A 170 -0.67 1.06 -16.42
C GLY A 170 -0.50 1.42 -14.94
N THR A 171 -0.22 0.40 -14.15
CA THR A 171 0.15 0.52 -12.74
C THR A 171 1.53 1.12 -12.59
N TYR A 172 1.72 2.03 -11.65
CA TYR A 172 3.00 2.72 -11.46
C TYR A 172 3.74 2.29 -10.17
N GLY A 173 3.03 1.76 -9.17
CA GLY A 173 3.58 1.67 -7.82
C GLY A 173 3.75 3.07 -7.23
N GLY A 174 4.98 3.52 -7.11
CA GLY A 174 5.35 4.89 -6.77
C GLY A 174 5.57 5.14 -5.29
N ARG A 175 5.32 4.18 -4.39
CA ARG A 175 5.61 4.33 -2.97
C ARG A 175 7.12 4.45 -2.75
N MET A 176 7.51 5.38 -1.86
CA MET A 176 8.89 5.61 -1.46
C MET A 176 9.05 5.58 0.05
N ILE A 177 10.21 5.12 0.52
CA ILE A 177 10.59 5.19 1.93
C ILE A 177 12.12 5.24 2.05
N PHE A 178 12.63 6.08 2.96
CA PHE A 178 14.01 5.98 3.39
C PHE A 178 14.17 4.88 4.43
N GLY A 179 15.15 4.01 4.22
CA GLY A 179 15.49 2.96 5.15
C GLY A 179 16.34 3.45 6.33
N PRO A 180 16.48 2.60 7.36
CA PRO A 180 17.41 2.87 8.46
C PRO A 180 18.88 2.96 8.03
N ASP A 181 19.21 2.45 6.84
CA ASP A 181 20.50 2.57 6.17
C ASP A 181 20.71 3.93 5.47
N GLY A 182 19.71 4.81 5.50
CA GLY A 182 19.72 6.11 4.83
C GLY A 182 19.50 6.05 3.31
N LEU A 183 19.17 4.88 2.75
CA LEU A 183 18.93 4.71 1.32
C LEU A 183 17.44 4.83 0.99
N LEU A 184 17.14 5.22 -0.24
CA LEU A 184 15.78 5.40 -0.75
C LEU A 184 15.30 4.12 -1.43
N TYR A 185 14.20 3.56 -0.93
CA TYR A 185 13.51 2.43 -1.53
C TYR A 185 12.30 2.89 -2.31
N VAL A 186 12.14 2.39 -3.54
CA VAL A 186 11.12 2.84 -4.49
C VAL A 186 10.39 1.64 -5.09
N ALA A 187 9.09 1.61 -4.95
CA ALA A 187 8.24 0.59 -5.59
C ALA A 187 7.90 0.99 -7.03
N VAL A 188 8.07 0.09 -7.98
CA VAL A 188 7.72 0.27 -9.39
C VAL A 188 6.74 -0.83 -9.79
N GLY A 189 5.58 -0.44 -10.33
CA GLY A 189 4.54 -1.37 -10.80
C GLY A 189 4.92 -2.08 -12.10
N ASP A 190 4.17 -3.13 -12.43
CA ASP A 190 4.37 -3.96 -13.63
C ASP A 190 3.89 -3.30 -14.92
N ARG A 191 3.36 -2.08 -14.85
CA ARG A 191 2.84 -1.29 -15.97
C ARG A 191 1.67 -1.95 -16.72
N ASP A 192 1.09 -3.03 -16.17
CA ASP A 192 -0.12 -3.63 -16.72
C ASP A 192 -1.25 -2.60 -16.76
N GLY A 193 -1.71 -2.27 -17.94
CA GLY A 193 -2.68 -1.19 -18.19
C GLY A 193 -4.11 -1.53 -17.79
N ASN A 194 -4.33 -2.48 -16.89
CA ASN A 194 -5.66 -2.98 -16.56
C ASN A 194 -6.40 -3.43 -17.84
N THR A 195 -5.63 -3.85 -18.83
CA THR A 195 -6.16 -4.42 -20.05
C THR A 195 -6.74 -5.80 -19.71
N ARG A 196 -7.81 -6.16 -20.35
CA ARG A 196 -8.34 -7.53 -20.29
C ARG A 196 -7.47 -8.50 -21.10
N ASP A 197 -6.29 -8.07 -21.49
CA ASP A 197 -5.34 -8.88 -22.22
C ASP A 197 -4.52 -9.71 -21.22
N ASP A 198 -4.86 -10.99 -21.14
CA ASP A 198 -4.21 -11.97 -20.27
C ASP A 198 -2.74 -12.24 -20.69
N ASN A 199 -2.33 -11.78 -21.86
CA ASN A 199 -1.00 -11.95 -22.44
C ASN A 199 -0.21 -10.64 -22.56
N SER A 200 -0.57 -9.62 -21.79
CA SER A 200 0.16 -8.35 -21.83
C SER A 200 1.66 -8.58 -21.72
N PRO A 201 2.48 -8.15 -22.70
CA PRO A 201 3.92 -8.29 -22.64
C PRO A 201 4.53 -7.57 -21.46
N ASP A 202 3.91 -6.47 -21.00
CA ASP A 202 4.40 -5.65 -19.89
C ASP A 202 4.54 -6.47 -18.59
N ARG A 203 3.63 -7.42 -18.33
CA ARG A 203 3.69 -8.29 -17.14
C ARG A 203 4.98 -9.12 -17.08
N LYS A 204 5.46 -9.61 -18.22
CA LYS A 204 6.64 -10.49 -18.31
C LYS A 204 7.91 -9.76 -17.91
N GLU A 205 7.94 -8.44 -18.10
CA GLU A 205 9.07 -7.60 -17.72
C GLU A 205 9.29 -7.56 -16.19
N ALA A 206 8.30 -7.94 -15.39
CA ALA A 206 8.48 -8.09 -13.96
C ALA A 206 9.53 -9.16 -13.60
N GLN A 207 9.76 -10.15 -14.47
CA GLN A 207 10.77 -11.19 -14.30
C GLN A 207 12.13 -10.83 -14.92
N SER A 208 12.20 -9.80 -15.76
CA SER A 208 13.44 -9.36 -16.40
C SER A 208 14.22 -8.45 -15.47
N LEU A 209 15.51 -8.68 -15.28
CA LEU A 209 16.40 -7.78 -14.54
C LEU A 209 16.91 -6.60 -15.39
N ALA A 210 16.68 -6.62 -16.69
CA ALA A 210 17.08 -5.53 -17.59
C ALA A 210 16.16 -4.29 -17.53
N HIS A 211 15.03 -4.39 -16.81
CA HIS A 211 14.00 -3.35 -16.72
C HIS A 211 13.59 -3.09 -15.27
N HIS A 212 13.06 -1.90 -15.00
CA HIS A 212 12.54 -1.53 -13.66
C HIS A 212 11.07 -1.94 -13.44
N THR A 213 10.41 -2.53 -14.42
CA THR A 213 9.01 -2.97 -14.35
C THR A 213 8.80 -4.06 -13.29
N GLY A 214 7.88 -3.87 -12.35
CA GLY A 214 7.59 -4.85 -11.29
C GLY A 214 8.76 -5.09 -10.33
N LYS A 215 9.34 -4.02 -9.80
CA LYS A 215 10.53 -4.04 -8.95
C LYS A 215 10.33 -3.23 -7.66
N VAL A 216 11.12 -3.52 -6.67
CA VAL A 216 11.51 -2.54 -5.65
C VAL A 216 12.97 -2.18 -5.91
N LEU A 217 13.26 -0.89 -6.00
CA LEU A 217 14.58 -0.34 -6.25
C LEU A 217 15.17 0.19 -4.95
N ARG A 218 16.50 0.21 -4.84
CA ARG A 218 17.25 0.79 -3.72
C ARG A 218 18.34 1.71 -4.26
N LEU A 219 18.29 2.98 -3.85
CA LEU A 219 19.08 4.08 -4.38
C LEU A 219 19.72 4.88 -3.24
N ARG A 220 20.82 5.58 -3.55
CA ARG A 220 21.27 6.71 -2.71
C ARG A 220 20.31 7.89 -2.87
N ASP A 221 20.43 8.87 -2.02
CA ASP A 221 19.65 10.11 -2.02
C ASP A 221 19.80 10.95 -3.31
N ASP A 222 20.88 10.76 -4.06
CA ASP A 222 21.16 11.39 -5.35
C ASP A 222 20.78 10.54 -6.58
N GLY A 223 20.19 9.37 -6.36
CA GLY A 223 19.81 8.42 -7.40
C GLY A 223 20.92 7.47 -7.83
N SER A 224 22.15 7.62 -7.30
CA SER A 224 23.24 6.70 -7.60
C SER A 224 23.02 5.32 -6.96
N ILE A 225 23.65 4.30 -7.55
CA ILE A 225 23.50 2.91 -7.17
C ILE A 225 24.38 2.60 -5.95
N PRO A 226 23.84 2.04 -4.85
CA PRO A 226 24.64 1.51 -3.75
C PRO A 226 25.49 0.33 -4.21
N SER A 227 26.76 0.28 -3.78
CA SER A 227 27.70 -0.77 -4.17
C SER A 227 27.40 -2.15 -3.57
N ASP A 228 26.50 -2.22 -2.63
CA ASP A 228 26.02 -3.44 -1.96
C ASP A 228 24.63 -3.89 -2.42
N ASN A 229 24.12 -3.33 -3.52
CA ASN A 229 22.88 -3.81 -4.14
C ASN A 229 23.06 -5.22 -4.71
N PRO A 230 22.02 -6.06 -4.66
CA PRO A 230 22.14 -7.49 -4.99
C PRO A 230 22.55 -7.78 -6.45
N PHE A 231 22.30 -6.85 -7.38
CA PHE A 231 22.56 -7.04 -8.81
C PHE A 231 23.58 -6.03 -9.37
N VAL A 232 24.33 -5.34 -8.52
CA VAL A 232 25.26 -4.26 -8.94
C VAL A 232 26.39 -4.77 -9.83
N ASP A 233 26.83 -6.02 -9.64
CA ASP A 233 27.90 -6.66 -10.41
C ASP A 233 27.40 -7.46 -11.62
N ASP A 234 26.09 -7.53 -11.85
CA ASP A 234 25.51 -8.21 -13.01
C ASP A 234 25.36 -7.23 -14.18
N PRO A 235 26.15 -7.37 -15.28
CA PRO A 235 26.11 -6.44 -16.39
C PRO A 235 24.82 -6.48 -17.22
N GLU A 236 23.99 -7.51 -17.05
CA GLU A 236 22.71 -7.65 -17.73
C GLU A 236 21.53 -7.18 -16.87
N ALA A 237 21.78 -6.85 -15.59
CA ALA A 237 20.77 -6.36 -14.66
C ALA A 237 20.85 -4.85 -14.45
N LYS A 238 19.77 -4.26 -14.05
CA LYS A 238 19.75 -2.90 -13.49
C LYS A 238 20.26 -2.97 -12.05
N GLY A 239 21.36 -2.31 -11.77
CA GLY A 239 22.00 -2.34 -10.46
C GLY A 239 21.18 -1.70 -9.34
N GLU A 240 20.16 -0.91 -9.69
CA GLU A 240 19.18 -0.31 -8.75
C GLU A 240 18.23 -1.33 -8.14
N ILE A 241 18.07 -2.50 -8.75
CA ILE A 241 17.08 -3.50 -8.34
C ILE A 241 17.44 -4.07 -6.96
N PHE A 242 16.48 -3.99 -6.04
CA PHE A 242 16.53 -4.62 -4.73
C PHE A 242 15.78 -5.96 -4.71
N THR A 243 14.55 -5.99 -5.25
CA THR A 243 13.72 -7.20 -5.44
C THR A 243 12.94 -7.12 -6.74
N TYR A 244 12.45 -8.26 -7.24
CA TYR A 244 11.75 -8.34 -8.52
C TYR A 244 10.57 -9.32 -8.50
N GLY A 245 9.83 -9.37 -9.61
CA GLY A 245 8.67 -10.24 -9.68
C GLY A 245 7.44 -9.70 -8.93
N HIS A 246 7.29 -8.39 -8.87
CA HIS A 246 6.15 -7.71 -8.26
C HIS A 246 5.10 -7.31 -9.30
N ARG A 247 3.84 -7.25 -8.87
CA ARG A 247 2.78 -6.70 -9.71
C ARG A 247 2.63 -5.19 -9.51
N ASN A 248 2.20 -4.77 -8.34
CA ASN A 248 1.98 -3.36 -8.03
C ASN A 248 2.14 -3.12 -6.53
N PRO A 249 3.38 -3.10 -6.02
CA PRO A 249 3.62 -2.78 -4.62
C PRO A 249 3.24 -1.32 -4.39
N TYR A 250 2.40 -1.08 -3.40
CA TYR A 250 1.81 0.22 -3.14
C TYR A 250 1.97 0.70 -1.69
N GLY A 251 2.40 -0.16 -0.79
CA GLY A 251 2.81 0.16 0.58
C GLY A 251 4.20 -0.39 0.86
N LEU A 252 5.04 0.41 1.51
CA LEU A 252 6.37 0.03 2.01
C LEU A 252 6.49 0.46 3.46
N ALA A 253 6.98 -0.42 4.33
CA ALA A 253 7.25 -0.10 5.73
C ALA A 253 8.42 -0.92 6.27
N PHE A 254 9.28 -0.30 7.06
CA PHE A 254 10.30 -0.99 7.83
C PHE A 254 9.77 -1.42 9.18
N HIS A 255 10.03 -2.66 9.57
CA HIS A 255 9.72 -3.13 10.90
C HIS A 255 10.62 -2.40 11.92
N PRO A 256 10.05 -1.77 12.96
CA PRO A 256 10.81 -0.87 13.83
C PRO A 256 11.89 -1.57 14.66
N GLU A 257 11.73 -2.83 14.98
CA GLU A 257 12.68 -3.58 15.81
C GLU A 257 13.68 -4.39 14.99
N THR A 258 13.24 -4.99 13.87
CA THR A 258 14.10 -5.88 13.07
C THR A 258 14.78 -5.18 11.91
N GLY A 259 14.27 -4.01 11.48
CA GLY A 259 14.74 -3.29 10.31
C GLY A 259 14.38 -3.97 8.97
N GLU A 260 13.55 -5.00 8.98
CA GLU A 260 13.08 -5.69 7.78
C GLU A 260 12.13 -4.82 6.97
N LEU A 261 12.30 -4.83 5.65
CA LEU A 261 11.42 -4.11 4.74
C LEU A 261 10.25 -5.00 4.34
N TRP A 262 9.05 -4.46 4.46
CA TRP A 262 7.80 -5.10 4.08
C TRP A 262 7.11 -4.33 2.95
N ALA A 263 6.47 -5.06 2.04
CA ALA A 263 5.66 -4.49 0.97
C ALA A 263 4.24 -5.06 0.99
N SER A 264 3.24 -4.20 0.76
CA SER A 264 1.90 -4.65 0.39
C SER A 264 1.64 -4.34 -1.07
N GLU A 265 1.03 -5.28 -1.79
CA GLU A 265 0.79 -5.10 -3.22
C GLU A 265 -0.59 -5.59 -3.67
N PHE A 266 -1.08 -4.95 -4.74
CA PHE A 266 -2.31 -5.36 -5.40
C PHE A 266 -2.09 -6.62 -6.22
N GLY A 267 -2.88 -7.65 -5.96
CA GLY A 267 -3.06 -8.74 -6.89
C GLY A 267 -3.81 -8.32 -8.15
N ALA A 268 -4.07 -9.25 -9.05
CA ALA A 268 -4.89 -9.01 -10.23
C ALA A 268 -6.38 -8.89 -9.82
N ALA A 269 -7.30 -9.69 -10.32
CA ALA A 269 -8.64 -9.75 -9.76
C ALA A 269 -8.66 -10.72 -8.56
N GLY A 270 -7.94 -10.38 -7.49
CA GLY A 270 -7.73 -11.21 -6.29
C GLY A 270 -6.26 -11.29 -5.91
N GLY A 271 -5.96 -11.90 -4.74
CA GLY A 271 -4.60 -12.20 -4.30
C GLY A 271 -3.76 -10.96 -3.99
N ASP A 272 -4.32 -10.02 -3.25
CA ASP A 272 -3.51 -8.95 -2.65
C ASP A 272 -2.57 -9.56 -1.61
N GLU A 273 -1.34 -9.08 -1.53
CA GLU A 273 -0.24 -9.72 -0.81
C GLU A 273 0.45 -8.79 0.19
N LEU A 274 0.98 -9.41 1.24
CA LEU A 274 1.98 -8.81 2.13
C LEU A 274 3.25 -9.64 2.04
N ASN A 275 4.33 -9.00 1.62
CA ASN A 275 5.62 -9.61 1.37
C ASN A 275 6.69 -9.07 2.31
N LEU A 276 7.53 -9.95 2.88
CA LEU A 276 8.81 -9.59 3.49
C LEU A 276 9.84 -9.49 2.36
N LEU A 277 10.44 -8.32 2.17
CA LEU A 277 11.38 -8.10 1.07
C LEU A 277 12.81 -8.47 1.44
N ILE A 278 13.35 -9.48 0.77
CA ILE A 278 14.70 -9.98 0.93
C ILE A 278 15.54 -9.57 -0.30
N PRO A 279 16.72 -8.97 -0.14
CA PRO A 279 17.54 -8.53 -1.27
C PRO A 279 17.77 -9.62 -2.31
N GLY A 280 17.56 -9.33 -3.58
CA GLY A 280 17.79 -10.26 -4.70
C GLY A 280 16.69 -11.29 -4.94
N HIS A 281 15.65 -11.35 -4.11
CA HIS A 281 14.60 -12.35 -4.21
C HIS A 281 13.52 -12.01 -5.25
N ASN A 282 12.87 -13.08 -5.76
CA ASN A 282 11.82 -13.05 -6.77
C ASN A 282 10.46 -13.35 -6.14
N TYR A 283 9.49 -12.43 -6.28
CA TYR A 283 8.13 -12.55 -5.73
C TYR A 283 7.11 -13.14 -6.72
N GLY A 284 7.58 -13.64 -7.83
CA GLY A 284 6.88 -14.60 -8.69
C GLY A 284 5.94 -14.01 -9.74
N TRP A 285 5.48 -12.77 -9.65
CA TRP A 285 4.58 -12.19 -10.64
C TRP A 285 5.25 -12.11 -12.04
N PRO A 286 4.58 -12.47 -13.15
CA PRO A 286 3.24 -13.07 -13.24
C PRO A 286 3.26 -14.61 -13.27
N LEU A 287 4.40 -15.25 -13.03
CA LEU A 287 4.59 -16.71 -13.10
C LEU A 287 3.93 -17.44 -11.92
N VAL A 288 3.77 -16.75 -10.79
CA VAL A 288 2.99 -17.17 -9.63
C VAL A 288 2.04 -16.04 -9.27
N SER A 289 0.76 -16.34 -9.02
CA SER A 289 -0.21 -15.35 -8.54
C SER A 289 -1.39 -16.04 -7.89
N LEU A 290 -1.82 -15.55 -6.74
CA LEU A 290 -3.02 -15.99 -6.04
C LEU A 290 -4.31 -15.36 -6.61
N GLY A 291 -4.16 -14.42 -7.55
CA GLY A 291 -5.26 -13.73 -8.23
C GLY A 291 -5.68 -14.39 -9.55
N ARG A 292 -6.61 -13.75 -10.23
CA ARG A 292 -7.10 -14.11 -11.56
C ARG A 292 -6.97 -12.92 -12.49
N ASN A 293 -6.94 -13.20 -13.79
CA ASN A 293 -7.13 -12.17 -14.79
C ASN A 293 -8.54 -11.56 -14.69
N TYR A 294 -8.73 -10.34 -15.17
CA TYR A 294 -10.05 -9.69 -15.17
C TYR A 294 -11.05 -10.39 -16.12
N THR A 295 -10.58 -11.27 -16.98
CA THR A 295 -11.40 -12.21 -17.80
C THR A 295 -11.91 -13.42 -17.01
N GLY A 296 -11.38 -13.65 -15.79
CA GLY A 296 -11.70 -14.77 -14.92
C GLY A 296 -10.78 -15.98 -15.05
N THR A 297 -9.88 -15.99 -16.05
CA THR A 297 -8.85 -17.04 -16.25
C THR A 297 -7.78 -16.97 -15.14
N LEU A 298 -7.00 -18.02 -14.97
CA LEU A 298 -5.83 -18.00 -14.10
C LEU A 298 -4.75 -17.08 -14.69
N VAL A 299 -4.03 -16.36 -13.85
CA VAL A 299 -2.87 -15.56 -14.26
C VAL A 299 -1.74 -16.50 -14.70
N SER A 300 -1.58 -17.63 -14.01
CA SER A 300 -0.55 -18.62 -14.26
C SER A 300 -1.15 -20.03 -14.14
N ASP A 301 -0.57 -20.97 -14.85
CA ASP A 301 -0.83 -22.41 -14.74
C ASP A 301 -0.29 -23.02 -13.43
N GLN A 302 0.63 -22.30 -12.76
CA GLN A 302 1.24 -22.66 -11.47
C GLN A 302 0.95 -21.58 -10.41
N PRO A 303 -0.30 -21.43 -9.96
CA PRO A 303 -0.71 -20.26 -9.18
C PRO A 303 -0.13 -20.23 -7.76
N TRP A 304 0.31 -21.37 -7.23
CA TRP A 304 0.61 -21.46 -5.80
C TRP A 304 2.08 -21.34 -5.47
N TRP A 305 2.96 -21.88 -6.27
CA TRP A 305 4.39 -21.89 -5.97
C TRP A 305 5.25 -22.31 -7.16
N ARG A 306 6.47 -21.74 -7.24
CA ARG A 306 7.57 -22.20 -8.12
C ARG A 306 8.91 -22.14 -7.38
N PRO A 307 9.86 -23.05 -7.68
CA PRO A 307 11.22 -22.96 -7.13
C PRO A 307 11.86 -21.60 -7.45
N GLY A 308 12.56 -21.01 -6.47
CA GLY A 308 13.23 -19.71 -6.62
C GLY A 308 12.31 -18.50 -6.59
N MET A 309 11.06 -18.67 -6.15
CA MET A 309 10.09 -17.59 -5.96
C MET A 309 9.54 -17.63 -4.55
N ASP A 310 9.50 -16.48 -3.92
CA ASP A 310 8.98 -16.34 -2.55
C ASP A 310 7.47 -16.24 -2.56
N MET A 311 6.86 -16.89 -1.58
CA MET A 311 5.44 -16.78 -1.32
C MET A 311 5.16 -15.60 -0.40
N PRO A 312 3.99 -14.94 -0.55
CA PRO A 312 3.60 -13.90 0.39
C PRO A 312 3.48 -14.46 1.80
N VAL A 313 3.91 -13.68 2.79
CA VAL A 313 3.76 -14.03 4.21
C VAL A 313 2.29 -14.00 4.63
N PHE A 314 1.52 -13.13 3.98
CA PHE A 314 0.07 -13.05 4.16
C PHE A 314 -0.59 -12.59 2.86
N HIS A 315 -1.81 -13.06 2.61
CA HIS A 315 -2.62 -12.61 1.48
C HIS A 315 -4.07 -12.34 1.91
N TRP A 316 -4.71 -11.40 1.21
CA TRP A 316 -6.11 -11.08 1.46
C TRP A 316 -7.04 -11.76 0.46
N ASN A 317 -8.01 -12.49 1.00
CA ASN A 317 -9.12 -13.06 0.24
C ASN A 317 -10.41 -12.94 1.07
N PRO A 318 -11.34 -12.05 0.68
CA PRO A 318 -11.32 -11.17 -0.50
C PRO A 318 -10.27 -10.05 -0.41
N VAL A 319 -9.93 -9.48 -1.57
CA VAL A 319 -8.96 -8.36 -1.70
C VAL A 319 -9.36 -7.14 -0.88
N ILE A 320 -8.36 -6.39 -0.41
CA ILE A 320 -8.57 -5.10 0.26
C ILE A 320 -8.12 -3.90 -0.59
N ASN A 321 -7.39 -4.15 -1.69
CA ASN A 321 -6.65 -3.15 -2.46
C ASN A 321 -5.78 -2.29 -1.52
N PRO A 322 -4.68 -2.86 -0.96
CA PRO A 322 -3.87 -2.18 0.04
C PRO A 322 -3.22 -0.94 -0.55
N SER A 323 -3.37 0.19 0.11
CA SER A 323 -2.71 1.44 -0.29
C SER A 323 -1.36 1.58 0.41
N ASN A 324 -1.25 2.44 1.40
CA ASN A 324 -0.04 2.49 2.21
C ASN A 324 -0.22 1.70 3.51
N MET A 325 0.90 1.44 4.18
CA MET A 325 0.95 0.77 5.46
C MET A 325 2.04 1.36 6.35
N ILE A 326 1.89 1.20 7.65
CA ILE A 326 2.87 1.60 8.65
C ILE A 326 2.94 0.56 9.76
N PHE A 327 4.11 0.39 10.36
CA PHE A 327 4.19 -0.14 11.72
C PHE A 327 3.93 0.99 12.71
N TYR A 328 2.93 0.82 13.56
CA TYR A 328 2.63 1.82 14.57
C TYR A 328 3.61 1.67 15.74
N THR A 329 4.32 2.75 16.05
CA THR A 329 5.37 2.78 17.10
C THR A 329 4.98 3.58 18.34
N GLY A 330 3.81 4.26 18.30
CA GLY A 330 3.31 5.06 19.42
C GLY A 330 2.63 4.22 20.51
N GLU A 331 2.29 4.88 21.60
CA GLU A 331 1.62 4.28 22.75
C GLU A 331 0.16 4.77 22.93
N LYS A 332 -0.29 5.75 22.13
CA LYS A 332 -1.62 6.36 22.32
C LYS A 332 -2.79 5.43 22.03
N PHE A 333 -2.62 4.44 21.16
CA PHE A 333 -3.67 3.48 20.86
C PHE A 333 -3.36 2.14 21.53
N GLU A 334 -4.19 1.79 22.52
CA GLU A 334 -4.06 0.51 23.21
C GLU A 334 -4.07 -0.69 22.24
N GLY A 335 -3.09 -1.55 22.33
CA GLY A 335 -2.97 -2.78 21.53
C GLY A 335 -2.51 -2.57 20.08
N LEU A 336 -2.20 -1.33 19.65
CA LEU A 336 -1.67 -1.09 18.30
C LEU A 336 -0.15 -1.01 18.20
N THR A 337 0.58 -0.83 19.30
CA THR A 337 2.05 -0.76 19.30
C THR A 337 2.66 -2.01 18.64
N ASN A 338 3.58 -1.81 17.70
CA ASN A 338 4.22 -2.84 16.87
C ASN A 338 3.25 -3.63 15.96
N ARG A 339 2.04 -3.10 15.71
CA ARG A 339 1.12 -3.65 14.70
C ARG A 339 1.37 -3.02 13.34
N LEU A 340 1.19 -3.82 12.30
CA LEU A 340 1.16 -3.31 10.93
C LEU A 340 -0.26 -2.86 10.61
N ILE A 341 -0.41 -1.58 10.29
CA ILE A 341 -1.69 -0.96 9.97
C ILE A 341 -1.71 -0.66 8.47
N VAL A 342 -2.70 -1.20 7.77
CA VAL A 342 -2.80 -1.12 6.30
C VAL A 342 -4.08 -0.38 5.91
N ALA A 343 -3.93 0.64 5.08
CA ALA A 343 -5.05 1.36 4.50
C ALA A 343 -5.64 0.58 3.31
N GLY A 344 -6.91 0.22 3.37
CA GLY A 344 -7.60 -0.53 2.31
C GLY A 344 -8.48 0.37 1.45
N ALA A 345 -8.10 0.57 0.18
CA ALA A 345 -8.88 1.38 -0.75
C ALA A 345 -10.10 0.63 -1.31
N GLY A 346 -9.99 -0.67 -1.54
CA GLY A 346 -11.08 -1.49 -2.11
C GLY A 346 -12.17 -1.78 -1.11
N THR A 347 -11.82 -2.28 0.06
CA THR A 347 -12.78 -2.61 1.13
C THR A 347 -13.16 -1.42 1.98
N LYS A 348 -12.55 -0.26 1.74
CA LYS A 348 -12.87 1.00 2.41
C LYS A 348 -12.79 0.89 3.93
N ARG A 349 -11.71 0.28 4.40
CA ARG A 349 -11.42 0.11 5.82
C ARG A 349 -9.90 0.12 6.05
N ILE A 350 -9.52 0.34 7.29
CA ILE A 350 -8.15 0.14 7.76
C ILE A 350 -8.11 -1.22 8.42
N VAL A 351 -7.11 -2.04 8.10
CA VAL A 351 -6.88 -3.34 8.73
C VAL A 351 -5.65 -3.32 9.61
N VAL A 352 -5.70 -4.07 10.70
CA VAL A 352 -4.60 -4.23 11.65
C VAL A 352 -4.11 -5.66 11.61
N LEU A 353 -2.81 -5.82 11.37
CA LEU A 353 -2.13 -7.10 11.35
C LEU A 353 -1.21 -7.25 12.56
N ALA A 354 -1.19 -8.44 13.12
CA ALA A 354 -0.29 -8.84 14.18
C ALA A 354 0.68 -9.89 13.70
N PHE A 355 1.92 -9.75 14.11
CA PHE A 355 2.95 -10.79 13.98
C PHE A 355 2.87 -11.68 15.21
N VAL A 356 2.56 -12.95 15.00
CA VAL A 356 2.45 -13.94 16.09
C VAL A 356 3.68 -14.82 16.14
N VAL A 357 3.77 -15.64 17.19
CA VAL A 357 4.90 -16.58 17.36
C VAL A 357 5.09 -17.41 16.08
N ASN A 358 6.33 -17.63 15.68
CA ASN A 358 6.77 -18.33 14.47
C ASN A 358 6.59 -17.55 13.15
N GLY A 359 6.54 -16.23 13.19
CA GLY A 359 6.51 -15.39 11.98
C GLY A 359 5.18 -15.40 11.21
N MET A 360 4.15 -16.04 11.75
CA MET A 360 2.81 -15.97 11.15
C MET A 360 2.21 -14.58 11.31
N VAL A 361 1.55 -14.10 10.26
CA VAL A 361 0.80 -12.84 10.26
C VAL A 361 -0.69 -13.14 10.33
N ARG A 362 -1.43 -12.39 11.15
CA ARG A 362 -2.89 -12.49 11.27
C ARG A 362 -3.52 -11.11 11.22
N GLN A 363 -4.62 -10.99 10.50
CA GLN A 363 -5.50 -9.84 10.67
C GLN A 363 -6.20 -9.97 12.03
N VAL A 364 -5.97 -9.02 12.90
CA VAL A 364 -6.50 -9.02 14.28
C VAL A 364 -7.61 -8.00 14.47
N ASP A 365 -7.69 -6.98 13.63
CA ASP A 365 -8.75 -5.97 13.72
C ASP A 365 -9.00 -5.29 12.38
N SER A 366 -10.14 -4.57 12.28
CA SER A 366 -10.39 -3.60 11.22
C SER A 366 -11.28 -2.46 11.71
N MET A 367 -11.12 -1.26 11.11
CA MET A 367 -11.82 -0.07 11.56
C MET A 367 -12.25 0.83 10.39
N LEU A 368 -13.18 1.76 10.69
CA LEU A 368 -13.63 2.85 9.82
C LEU A 368 -14.35 2.41 8.54
N ARG A 369 -14.88 1.18 8.49
CA ARG A 369 -15.65 0.67 7.36
C ARG A 369 -16.94 1.48 7.11
N GLU A 370 -17.54 1.99 8.17
CA GLU A 370 -18.78 2.77 8.14
C GLU A 370 -18.62 4.12 7.44
N LEU A 371 -17.39 4.67 7.39
CA LEU A 371 -17.12 5.89 6.62
C LEU A 371 -17.31 5.66 5.10
N ASN A 372 -17.21 4.43 4.64
CA ASN A 372 -17.42 4.03 3.24
C ASN A 372 -16.60 4.87 2.24
N VAL A 373 -15.39 5.28 2.61
CA VAL A 373 -14.43 6.03 1.81
C VAL A 373 -13.23 5.16 1.47
N ARG A 374 -12.55 5.45 0.36
CA ARG A 374 -11.31 4.78 -0.02
C ARG A 374 -10.15 5.39 0.76
N PHE A 375 -9.41 4.59 1.53
CA PHE A 375 -8.21 5.05 2.22
C PHE A 375 -7.00 4.94 1.27
N ARG A 376 -6.29 6.05 1.05
CA ARG A 376 -5.20 6.16 0.06
C ARG A 376 -3.82 6.22 0.67
N ASP A 377 -3.71 6.78 1.85
CA ASP A 377 -2.46 6.85 2.61
C ASP A 377 -2.76 6.77 4.10
N ILE A 378 -1.81 6.27 4.87
CA ILE A 378 -1.82 6.26 6.32
C ILE A 378 -0.43 6.59 6.84
N ARG A 379 -0.35 7.48 7.82
CA ARG A 379 0.89 7.87 8.50
C ARG A 379 0.66 8.00 10.01
N GLN A 380 1.69 7.75 10.76
CA GLN A 380 1.75 8.15 12.16
C GLN A 380 2.31 9.57 12.22
N GLY A 381 1.60 10.47 12.90
CA GLY A 381 2.07 11.83 13.15
C GLY A 381 3.13 11.87 14.26
N PRO A 382 3.87 12.99 14.37
CA PRO A 382 4.83 13.19 15.46
C PRO A 382 4.17 13.25 16.85
N ASP A 383 2.86 13.43 16.88
CA ASP A 383 2.00 13.35 18.06
C ASP A 383 1.51 11.92 18.36
N GLU A 384 2.05 10.92 17.68
CA GLU A 384 1.67 9.50 17.75
C GLU A 384 0.24 9.19 17.30
N LEU A 385 -0.50 10.15 16.78
CA LEU A 385 -1.83 9.91 16.23
C LEU A 385 -1.73 9.35 14.80
N LEU A 386 -2.81 8.73 14.34
CA LEU A 386 -2.89 8.24 12.98
C LEU A 386 -3.53 9.29 12.07
N TYR A 387 -2.96 9.45 10.88
CA TYR A 387 -3.46 10.36 9.86
C TYR A 387 -3.72 9.57 8.58
N VAL A 388 -4.85 9.84 7.95
CA VAL A 388 -5.24 9.13 6.74
C VAL A 388 -5.71 10.08 5.65
N LEU A 389 -5.36 9.76 4.42
CA LEU A 389 -5.93 10.39 3.24
C LEU A 389 -7.06 9.53 2.70
N THR A 390 -8.16 10.17 2.33
CA THR A 390 -9.29 9.50 1.69
C THR A 390 -9.49 10.02 0.28
N GLU A 391 -9.96 9.14 -0.59
CA GLU A 391 -10.38 9.49 -1.95
C GLU A 391 -11.90 9.42 -2.02
N GLY A 392 -12.51 10.40 -2.68
CA GLY A 392 -13.94 10.46 -2.90
C GLY A 392 -14.46 9.35 -3.83
N ARG A 393 -15.72 9.43 -4.18
CA ARG A 393 -16.42 8.41 -4.97
C ARG A 393 -16.25 8.55 -6.48
N SER A 394 -15.94 9.75 -6.95
CA SER A 394 -15.83 10.03 -8.37
C SER A 394 -14.52 9.48 -8.93
N ARG A 395 -14.56 8.97 -10.15
CA ARG A 395 -13.37 8.55 -10.91
C ARG A 395 -12.88 9.66 -11.88
N GLY A 396 -13.48 10.84 -11.81
CA GLY A 396 -13.10 11.96 -12.67
C GLY A 396 -11.91 12.76 -12.14
N ASN A 397 -11.11 13.33 -13.03
CA ASN A 397 -9.91 14.11 -12.68
C ASN A 397 -10.19 15.42 -11.89
N GLN A 398 -11.44 15.74 -11.61
CA GLN A 398 -11.88 16.93 -10.88
C GLN A 398 -12.56 16.62 -9.56
N ASP A 399 -12.44 15.37 -9.08
CA ASP A 399 -12.97 15.00 -7.78
C ASP A 399 -12.22 15.71 -6.65
N THR A 400 -12.96 16.47 -5.85
CA THR A 400 -12.46 17.22 -4.69
C THR A 400 -13.02 16.69 -3.38
N ASP A 401 -13.50 15.45 -3.37
CA ASP A 401 -14.10 14.81 -2.19
C ASP A 401 -13.04 14.18 -1.26
N GLY A 402 -11.76 14.30 -1.60
CA GLY A 402 -10.66 13.81 -0.77
C GLY A 402 -10.53 14.62 0.52
N MET A 403 -10.15 13.92 1.58
CA MET A 403 -9.99 14.50 2.91
C MET A 403 -8.68 14.04 3.55
N LEU A 404 -8.14 14.89 4.41
CA LEU A 404 -7.18 14.54 5.44
C LEU A 404 -7.92 14.39 6.75
N LEU A 405 -7.87 13.21 7.34
CA LEU A 405 -8.49 12.87 8.61
C LEU A 405 -7.41 12.52 9.63
N ARG A 406 -7.62 12.95 10.88
CA ARG A 406 -6.83 12.51 12.04
C ARG A 406 -7.67 11.54 12.86
N ILE A 407 -7.05 10.45 13.27
CA ILE A 407 -7.64 9.42 14.13
C ILE A 407 -7.01 9.56 15.51
N GLU A 408 -7.84 9.70 16.52
CA GLU A 408 -7.48 9.89 17.92
C GLU A 408 -8.06 8.74 18.76
N PRO A 409 -7.45 8.36 19.89
CA PRO A 409 -8.12 7.49 20.85
C PRO A 409 -9.41 8.15 21.37
N ALA A 410 -10.43 7.34 21.62
CA ALA A 410 -11.68 7.81 22.22
C ALA A 410 -12.07 6.89 23.39
N ALA A 411 -12.75 7.45 24.37
CA ALA A 411 -13.40 6.62 25.37
C ALA A 411 -14.46 5.74 24.69
N PRO A 412 -14.66 4.50 25.14
CA PRO A 412 -15.77 3.69 24.65
C PRO A 412 -17.07 4.47 24.81
N PRO A 413 -18.02 4.38 23.86
CA PRO A 413 -19.32 4.99 24.05
C PRO A 413 -19.89 4.47 25.37
N GLY A 414 -20.09 5.39 26.32
CA GLY A 414 -20.61 5.03 27.62
C GLY A 414 -21.92 4.28 27.45
N ASN A 415 -22.04 3.13 28.09
CA ASN A 415 -23.34 2.54 28.34
C ASN A 415 -24.15 3.62 29.06
N SER A 416 -25.02 4.30 28.34
CA SER A 416 -26.09 5.07 28.97
C SER A 416 -27.02 4.06 29.64
N SER A 417 -26.56 3.52 30.78
CA SER A 417 -27.45 2.82 31.68
C SER A 417 -28.48 3.85 32.09
N ALA A 418 -29.64 3.74 31.53
CA ALA A 418 -30.84 4.46 31.90
C ALA A 418 -30.90 4.53 33.43
N ALA A 419 -30.71 5.75 33.94
CA ALA A 419 -31.29 6.09 35.21
C ALA A 419 -32.82 5.99 35.04
N ARG A 420 -33.37 4.91 35.58
CA ARG A 420 -34.78 4.81 35.89
C ARG A 420 -34.98 5.16 37.37
#